data_24cc474960798b8052dd07b836e41890
#
_entry.id   24cc474960798b8052dd07b836e41890
#
_cell.length_a   1.000
_cell.length_b   1.000
_cell.length_c   1.000
_cell.angle_alpha   90.00
_cell.angle_beta   90.00
_cell.angle_gamma   90.00
#
_symmetry.space_group_name_H-M   'P 1'
#
loop_
_entity.id
_entity.type
_entity.pdbx_description
1 polymer ?
#
loop_
_entity_poly.entity_id
_entity_poly.type
_entity_poly.pdbx_seq_one_letter_code
_entity_poly.pdbx_strand_id
1 'polypeptide(L)'
;MKNIINIKNSIIFVLCITVICMGIGFIIISMELRNKQKEKNVFDIIYTNVEIISSIKGGKSNPEGKINIESNGKILDMTFNLTTPNDELVYLVKIKNIGNISGEVIDLLESPGYSNKYAASIKPVKITYTDVKGKILDPDEETQMKIKVIYEKNDIPKKISFNEKLAIITESR
;
A
#
# COMPACT_ATOMS: atom_id res chain seq x y z
N MET A 1 23.71 -53.32 -50.87
CA MET A 1 22.56 -52.36 -50.97
C MET A 1 21.72 -52.23 -49.73
N LYS A 2 21.37 -53.30 -49.01
CA LYS A 2 20.53 -53.23 -47.78
C LYS A 2 21.08 -52.30 -46.67
N ASN A 3 22.39 -52.28 -46.43
CA ASN A 3 23.00 -51.43 -45.36
C ASN A 3 22.93 -49.92 -45.62
N ILE A 4 22.97 -49.51 -46.90
CA ILE A 4 22.91 -48.08 -47.26
C ILE A 4 21.49 -47.50 -47.04
N ILE A 5 20.45 -48.32 -47.28
CA ILE A 5 19.07 -47.94 -47.08
C ILE A 5 18.77 -47.79 -45.57
N ASN A 6 19.32 -48.64 -44.73
CA ASN A 6 19.15 -48.58 -43.26
C ASN A 6 19.82 -47.29 -42.68
N ILE A 7 21.01 -46.92 -43.18
CA ILE A 7 21.71 -45.72 -42.72
C ILE A 7 20.93 -44.44 -43.11
N LYS A 8 20.40 -44.34 -44.34
CA LYS A 8 19.59 -43.22 -44.79
C LYS A 8 18.31 -43.07 -43.92
N ASN A 9 17.62 -44.18 -43.64
CA ASN A 9 16.42 -44.13 -42.80
C ASN A 9 16.73 -43.71 -41.36
N SER A 10 17.87 -44.16 -40.81
CA SER A 10 18.32 -43.79 -39.49
C SER A 10 18.64 -42.30 -39.38
N ILE A 11 19.29 -41.69 -40.39
CA ILE A 11 19.60 -40.26 -40.48
C ILE A 11 18.32 -39.43 -40.58
N ILE A 12 17.35 -39.86 -41.41
CA ILE A 12 16.06 -39.15 -41.54
C ILE A 12 15.31 -39.20 -40.19
N PHE A 13 15.32 -40.32 -39.50
CA PHE A 13 14.67 -40.46 -38.20
C PHE A 13 15.27 -39.51 -37.12
N VAL A 14 16.59 -39.46 -37.06
CA VAL A 14 17.29 -38.54 -36.15
C VAL A 14 16.97 -37.08 -36.48
N LEU A 15 16.96 -36.70 -37.75
CA LEU A 15 16.60 -35.35 -38.20
C LEU A 15 15.16 -34.99 -37.82
N CYS A 16 14.20 -35.92 -38.00
CA CYS A 16 12.81 -35.71 -37.59
C CYS A 16 12.68 -35.46 -36.08
N ILE A 17 13.39 -36.26 -35.26
CA ILE A 17 13.38 -36.06 -33.80
C ILE A 17 13.96 -34.70 -33.41
N THR A 18 15.06 -34.30 -34.03
CA THR A 18 15.69 -33.01 -33.79
C THR A 18 14.75 -31.80 -34.07
N VAL A 19 14.03 -31.88 -35.21
CA VAL A 19 13.06 -30.85 -35.59
C VAL A 19 11.89 -30.79 -34.64
N ILE A 20 11.38 -31.95 -34.18
CA ILE A 20 10.30 -32.01 -33.19
C ILE A 20 10.76 -31.42 -31.85
N CYS A 21 11.96 -31.77 -31.38
CA CYS A 21 12.52 -31.23 -30.14
C CYS A 21 12.72 -29.71 -30.20
N MET A 22 13.22 -29.19 -31.33
CA MET A 22 13.34 -27.74 -31.57
C MET A 22 11.97 -27.05 -31.56
N GLY A 23 10.95 -27.66 -32.20
CA GLY A 23 9.58 -27.14 -32.21
C GLY A 23 8.97 -27.06 -30.81
N ILE A 24 9.13 -28.10 -30.01
CA ILE A 24 8.66 -28.13 -28.63
C ILE A 24 9.39 -27.05 -27.79
N GLY A 25 10.72 -26.96 -27.92
CA GLY A 25 11.51 -25.93 -27.22
C GLY A 25 11.06 -24.52 -27.58
N PHE A 26 10.76 -24.22 -28.85
CA PHE A 26 10.26 -22.93 -29.28
C PHE A 26 8.87 -22.61 -28.70
N ILE A 27 7.98 -23.61 -28.61
CA ILE A 27 6.65 -23.45 -28.01
C ILE A 27 6.77 -23.10 -26.52
N ILE A 28 7.63 -23.80 -25.79
CA ILE A 28 7.84 -23.56 -24.35
C ILE A 28 8.37 -22.15 -24.12
N ILE A 29 9.41 -21.73 -24.87
CA ILE A 29 9.98 -20.37 -24.76
C ILE A 29 8.94 -19.32 -25.14
N SER A 30 8.13 -19.55 -26.16
CA SER A 30 7.07 -18.62 -26.57
C SER A 30 5.96 -18.50 -25.54
N MET A 31 5.62 -19.57 -24.86
CA MET A 31 4.65 -19.56 -23.74
C MET A 31 5.21 -18.80 -22.53
N GLU A 32 6.47 -18.98 -22.21
CA GLU A 32 7.14 -18.30 -21.09
C GLU A 32 7.25 -16.79 -21.35
N LEU A 33 7.61 -16.40 -22.58
CA LEU A 33 7.62 -14.99 -23.01
C LEU A 33 6.22 -14.37 -22.98
N ARG A 34 5.19 -15.07 -23.43
CA ARG A 34 3.79 -14.61 -23.35
C ARG A 34 3.30 -14.47 -21.92
N ASN A 35 3.71 -15.37 -21.03
CA ASN A 35 3.36 -15.26 -19.61
C ASN A 35 4.04 -14.05 -18.95
N LYS A 36 5.31 -13.78 -19.24
CA LYS A 36 6.01 -12.56 -18.80
C LYS A 36 5.39 -11.28 -19.36
N GLN A 37 4.90 -11.28 -20.60
CA GLN A 37 4.20 -10.12 -21.20
C GLN A 37 2.77 -9.94 -20.62
N LYS A 38 2.20 -10.94 -19.96
CA LYS A 38 0.90 -10.84 -19.30
C LYS A 38 0.98 -10.35 -17.85
N GLU A 39 2.16 -10.16 -17.29
CA GLU A 39 2.28 -9.40 -16.05
C GLU A 39 1.85 -7.96 -16.34
N LYS A 40 0.57 -7.73 -16.14
CA LYS A 40 -0.03 -6.42 -16.28
C LYS A 40 0.74 -5.47 -15.38
N ASN A 41 1.31 -4.41 -15.95
CA ASN A 41 1.93 -3.36 -15.17
C ASN A 41 0.91 -2.83 -14.16
N VAL A 42 1.12 -3.13 -12.91
CA VAL A 42 0.27 -2.72 -11.80
C VAL A 42 1.13 -1.96 -10.81
N PHE A 43 0.78 -0.72 -10.55
CA PHE A 43 1.25 -0.04 -9.34
C PHE A 43 0.16 -0.16 -8.28
N ASP A 44 0.57 -0.37 -7.06
CA ASP A 44 -0.37 -0.45 -5.94
C ASP A 44 0.31 -0.02 -4.64
N ILE A 45 0.24 1.27 -4.35
CA ILE A 45 0.78 1.86 -3.13
C ILE A 45 -0.33 1.84 -2.08
N ILE A 46 -0.09 1.17 -0.96
CA ILE A 46 -1.06 0.96 0.11
C ILE A 46 -0.48 1.23 1.49
N TYR A 47 -1.35 1.46 2.46
CA TYR A 47 -1.01 1.39 3.88
C TYR A 47 -0.84 -0.08 4.26
N THR A 48 0.26 -0.42 4.95
CA THR A 48 0.57 -1.83 5.32
C THR A 48 0.62 -2.08 6.81
N ASN A 49 0.99 -1.08 7.60
CA ASN A 49 1.08 -1.21 9.04
C ASN A 49 0.77 0.10 9.76
N VAL A 50 0.25 0.01 10.96
CA VAL A 50 0.00 1.15 11.86
C VAL A 50 0.44 0.77 13.26
N GLU A 51 1.31 1.58 13.85
CA GLU A 51 1.82 1.41 15.21
C GLU A 51 1.62 2.70 16.01
N ILE A 52 1.17 2.58 17.25
CA ILE A 52 1.20 3.69 18.20
C ILE A 52 2.62 3.81 18.75
N ILE A 53 3.27 4.96 18.56
CA ILE A 53 4.65 5.19 19.01
C ILE A 53 4.73 6.10 20.23
N SER A 54 3.67 6.87 20.51
CA SER A 54 3.59 7.71 21.68
C SER A 54 2.14 7.93 22.11
N SER A 55 1.92 7.94 23.41
CA SER A 55 0.64 8.31 24.04
C SER A 55 0.94 9.13 25.28
N ILE A 56 0.60 10.42 25.24
CA ILE A 56 0.81 11.35 26.35
C ILE A 56 -0.56 11.74 26.90
N LYS A 57 -0.71 11.64 28.21
CA LYS A 57 -1.93 12.05 28.90
C LYS A 57 -1.79 13.46 29.47
N GLY A 58 -2.76 14.32 29.18
CA GLY A 58 -2.84 15.67 29.75
C GLY A 58 -3.46 15.69 31.16
N GLY A 59 -4.11 14.60 31.58
CA GLY A 59 -4.81 14.49 32.85
C GLY A 59 -4.74 13.12 33.49
N LYS A 60 -5.80 12.71 34.19
CA LYS A 60 -5.87 11.43 34.90
C LYS A 60 -6.16 10.24 33.97
N SER A 61 -6.99 10.43 32.97
CA SER A 61 -7.38 9.39 32.02
C SER A 61 -6.40 9.31 30.86
N ASN A 62 -6.17 8.12 30.33
CA ASN A 62 -5.36 7.94 29.13
C ASN A 62 -6.18 8.31 27.89
N PRO A 63 -5.57 8.99 26.90
CA PRO A 63 -6.17 9.11 25.58
C PRO A 63 -6.20 7.73 24.91
N GLU A 64 -7.27 7.48 24.16
CA GLU A 64 -7.45 6.26 23.40
C GLU A 64 -7.58 6.59 21.93
N GLY A 65 -6.97 5.77 21.08
CA GLY A 65 -7.12 5.91 19.65
C GLY A 65 -6.89 4.57 18.96
N LYS A 66 -7.58 4.40 17.85
CA LYS A 66 -7.45 3.24 16.99
C LYS A 66 -7.43 3.68 15.55
N ILE A 67 -6.48 3.16 14.78
CA ILE A 67 -6.40 3.33 13.34
C ILE A 67 -6.47 1.95 12.72
N ASN A 68 -7.44 1.73 11.85
CA ASN A 68 -7.58 0.51 11.07
C ASN A 68 -7.28 0.80 9.61
N ILE A 69 -6.62 -0.13 8.93
CA ILE A 69 -6.45 -0.11 7.48
C ILE A 69 -7.67 -0.82 6.88
N GLU A 70 -8.38 -0.17 5.96
CA GLU A 70 -9.48 -0.82 5.23
C GLU A 70 -8.95 -1.94 4.30
N SER A 71 -9.84 -2.84 3.90
CA SER A 71 -9.48 -4.06 3.14
C SER A 71 -8.75 -3.79 1.82
N ASN A 72 -8.93 -2.61 1.22
CA ASN A 72 -8.24 -2.20 0.00
C ASN A 72 -6.84 -1.60 0.26
N GLY A 73 -6.47 -1.41 1.52
CA GLY A 73 -5.20 -0.78 1.90
C GLY A 73 -5.06 0.71 1.57
N LYS A 74 -6.09 1.35 0.99
CA LYS A 74 -6.02 2.75 0.52
C LYS A 74 -6.56 3.75 1.53
N ILE A 75 -7.25 3.30 2.56
CA ILE A 75 -7.96 4.15 3.50
C ILE A 75 -7.58 3.75 4.93
N LEU A 76 -7.24 4.74 5.73
CA LEU A 76 -7.18 4.62 7.19
C LEU A 76 -8.50 5.06 7.79
N ASP A 77 -9.11 4.20 8.60
CA ASP A 77 -10.28 4.53 9.42
C ASP A 77 -9.82 4.75 10.86
N MET A 78 -9.93 5.99 11.32
CA MET A 78 -9.34 6.48 12.56
C MET A 78 -10.43 6.86 13.55
N THR A 79 -10.33 6.34 14.76
CA THR A 79 -11.22 6.67 15.88
C THR A 79 -10.40 7.13 17.06
N PHE A 80 -10.74 8.28 17.65
CA PHE A 80 -10.03 8.86 18.77
C PHE A 80 -10.97 9.25 19.90
N ASN A 81 -10.52 9.02 21.16
CA ASN A 81 -11.15 9.45 22.38
C ASN A 81 -10.14 10.21 23.23
N LEU A 82 -10.25 11.51 23.24
CA LEU A 82 -9.41 12.41 24.03
C LEU A 82 -10.21 12.95 25.21
N THR A 83 -9.59 13.04 26.37
CA THR A 83 -10.31 13.34 27.62
C THR A 83 -9.93 14.68 28.23
N THR A 84 -8.68 15.10 28.02
CA THR A 84 -8.14 16.31 28.65
C THR A 84 -7.21 17.06 27.71
N PRO A 85 -7.13 18.40 27.84
CA PRO A 85 -6.11 19.17 27.13
C PRO A 85 -4.71 18.61 27.34
N ASN A 86 -3.90 18.65 26.28
CA ASN A 86 -2.58 18.07 26.15
C ASN A 86 -2.56 16.52 26.07
N ASP A 87 -3.71 15.87 25.92
CA ASP A 87 -3.71 14.50 25.43
C ASP A 87 -3.10 14.46 24.03
N GLU A 88 -2.15 13.56 23.82
CA GLU A 88 -1.47 13.41 22.54
C GLU A 88 -1.33 11.92 22.18
N LEU A 89 -1.62 11.62 20.93
CA LEU A 89 -1.38 10.30 20.34
C LEU A 89 -0.54 10.47 19.08
N VAL A 90 0.50 9.65 18.95
CA VAL A 90 1.36 9.62 17.75
C VAL A 90 1.42 8.22 17.20
N TYR A 91 1.09 8.10 15.92
CA TYR A 91 1.12 6.86 15.17
C TYR A 91 2.19 6.92 14.08
N LEU A 92 2.82 5.79 13.83
CA LEU A 92 3.65 5.55 12.66
C LEU A 92 2.90 4.66 11.69
N VAL A 93 2.70 5.14 10.48
CA VAL A 93 2.01 4.42 9.41
C VAL A 93 3.01 4.08 8.32
N LYS A 94 3.06 2.83 7.91
CA LYS A 94 3.87 2.37 6.80
C LYS A 94 3.06 2.36 5.51
N ILE A 95 3.69 2.84 4.45
CA ILE A 95 3.14 2.90 3.10
C ILE A 95 4.10 2.14 2.20
N LYS A 96 3.59 1.20 1.41
CA LYS A 96 4.40 0.34 0.55
C LYS A 96 3.81 0.26 -0.86
N ASN A 97 4.67 0.21 -1.87
CA ASN A 97 4.26 -0.18 -3.21
C ASN A 97 4.34 -1.71 -3.33
N ILE A 98 3.19 -2.37 -3.44
CA ILE A 98 3.07 -3.83 -3.65
C ILE A 98 2.86 -4.20 -5.12
N GLY A 99 2.90 -3.21 -6.01
CA GLY A 99 2.86 -3.40 -7.45
C GLY A 99 4.21 -3.78 -8.05
N ASN A 100 4.25 -3.89 -9.37
CA ASN A 100 5.45 -4.26 -10.14
C ASN A 100 6.03 -3.12 -10.99
N ILE A 101 5.47 -1.92 -10.87
CA ILE A 101 5.99 -0.68 -11.45
C ILE A 101 6.01 0.43 -10.41
N SER A 102 6.84 1.44 -10.63
CA SER A 102 6.94 2.60 -9.74
C SER A 102 5.64 3.41 -9.74
N GLY A 103 5.30 3.96 -8.59
CA GLY A 103 4.16 4.83 -8.40
C GLY A 103 4.50 6.01 -7.50
N GLU A 104 3.71 7.06 -7.58
CA GLU A 104 3.86 8.28 -6.79
C GLU A 104 2.66 8.51 -5.88
N VAL A 105 2.92 8.99 -4.67
CA VAL A 105 1.87 9.49 -3.77
C VAL A 105 1.54 10.93 -4.19
N ILE A 106 0.35 11.12 -4.75
CA ILE A 106 -0.09 12.42 -5.25
C ILE A 106 -0.67 13.28 -4.15
N ASP A 107 -1.51 12.69 -3.29
CA ASP A 107 -2.17 13.43 -2.22
C ASP A 107 -2.65 12.52 -1.09
N LEU A 108 -3.01 13.14 0.03
CA LEU A 108 -3.73 12.54 1.13
C LEU A 108 -5.06 13.27 1.27
N LEU A 109 -6.18 12.56 1.10
CA LEU A 109 -7.50 13.14 1.19
C LEU A 109 -8.20 12.71 2.46
N GLU A 110 -8.57 13.68 3.27
CA GLU A 110 -9.58 13.49 4.31
C GLU A 110 -10.94 13.29 3.64
N SER A 111 -11.64 12.23 4.01
CA SER A 111 -12.91 11.89 3.34
C SER A 111 -13.97 12.95 3.63
N PRO A 112 -14.52 13.63 2.62
CA PRO A 112 -15.56 14.62 2.82
C PRO A 112 -16.89 14.05 3.35
N GLY A 113 -17.08 12.74 3.29
CA GLY A 113 -18.26 12.07 3.86
C GLY A 113 -18.17 11.84 5.37
N TYR A 114 -16.98 11.98 5.95
CA TYR A 114 -16.69 11.86 7.37
C TYR A 114 -16.00 13.09 7.95
N SER A 115 -15.63 14.05 7.12
CA SER A 115 -15.45 15.42 7.57
C SER A 115 -16.77 15.81 8.22
N ASN A 116 -16.98 15.23 9.39
CA ASN A 116 -18.03 15.70 10.23
C ASN A 116 -17.85 17.21 10.27
N LYS A 117 -18.90 17.95 9.98
CA LYS A 117 -19.04 19.32 10.44
C LYS A 117 -18.52 19.49 11.88
N TYR A 118 -18.30 18.40 12.55
CA TYR A 118 -17.72 18.23 13.86
C TYR A 118 -16.19 18.16 13.89
N ALA A 119 -15.47 17.57 12.95
CA ALA A 119 -14.00 17.58 12.99
C ALA A 119 -13.43 18.96 12.67
N ALA A 120 -13.98 19.66 11.68
CA ALA A 120 -13.60 21.04 11.38
C ALA A 120 -14.11 22.06 12.43
N SER A 121 -15.14 21.70 13.23
CA SER A 121 -15.72 22.55 14.28
C SER A 121 -15.38 22.10 15.71
N ILE A 122 -14.80 20.93 15.91
CA ILE A 122 -14.32 20.48 17.20
C ILE A 122 -12.90 21.02 17.40
N LYS A 123 -12.75 22.33 17.41
CA LYS A 123 -11.69 22.89 18.22
C LYS A 123 -11.94 22.36 19.65
N PRO A 124 -11.03 21.63 20.27
CA PRO A 124 -9.61 21.92 20.25
C PRO A 124 -8.71 20.77 19.79
N VAL A 125 -9.18 19.83 18.95
CA VAL A 125 -8.32 18.76 18.46
C VAL A 125 -7.65 19.16 17.15
N LYS A 126 -6.36 18.90 17.07
CA LYS A 126 -5.54 19.10 15.88
C LYS A 126 -4.94 17.77 15.43
N ILE A 127 -5.15 17.43 14.17
CA ILE A 127 -4.50 16.29 13.52
C ILE A 127 -3.47 16.84 12.54
N THR A 128 -2.27 16.29 12.56
CA THR A 128 -1.20 16.63 11.61
C THR A 128 -0.57 15.37 11.06
N TYR A 129 -0.18 15.42 9.78
CA TYR A 129 0.46 14.33 9.07
C TYR A 129 1.85 14.77 8.60
N THR A 130 2.82 13.84 8.64
CA THR A 130 4.09 14.07 7.92
C THR A 130 3.80 14.01 6.43
N ASP A 131 4.33 14.97 5.70
CA ASP A 131 4.15 15.04 4.27
C ASP A 131 4.84 13.87 3.57
N VAL A 132 4.07 13.14 2.78
CA VAL A 132 4.52 12.05 1.90
C VAL A 132 4.17 12.32 0.44
N LYS A 133 3.58 13.48 0.14
CA LYS A 133 3.23 13.91 -1.21
C LYS A 133 4.48 14.04 -2.07
N GLY A 134 4.39 13.61 -3.32
CA GLY A 134 5.51 13.59 -4.27
C GLY A 134 6.53 12.47 -4.03
N LYS A 135 6.30 11.59 -3.04
CA LYS A 135 7.15 10.42 -2.84
C LYS A 135 6.89 9.40 -3.93
N ILE A 136 7.96 9.06 -4.66
CA ILE A 136 7.97 7.96 -5.61
C ILE A 136 8.43 6.71 -4.85
N LEU A 137 7.72 5.62 -5.05
CA LEU A 137 8.02 4.33 -4.47
C LEU A 137 8.20 3.31 -5.59
N ASP A 138 9.40 2.73 -5.69
CA ASP A 138 9.67 1.61 -6.57
C ASP A 138 8.97 0.33 -6.07
N PRO A 139 8.86 -0.71 -6.91
CA PRO A 139 8.32 -1.99 -6.47
C PRO A 139 8.97 -2.47 -5.18
N ASP A 140 8.14 -2.88 -4.21
CA ASP A 140 8.53 -3.30 -2.86
C ASP A 140 9.12 -2.20 -1.96
N GLU A 141 9.29 -0.97 -2.42
CA GLU A 141 9.77 0.14 -1.61
C GLU A 141 8.72 0.57 -0.58
N GLU A 142 9.21 1.01 0.59
CA GLU A 142 8.41 1.42 1.74
C GLU A 142 8.79 2.83 2.20
N THR A 143 7.80 3.61 2.61
CA THR A 143 7.98 4.89 3.29
C THR A 143 7.13 4.95 4.55
N GLN A 144 7.36 5.97 5.38
CA GLN A 144 6.66 6.13 6.66
C GLN A 144 6.04 7.52 6.76
N MET A 145 4.85 7.55 7.37
CA MET A 145 4.11 8.76 7.71
C MET A 145 3.81 8.75 9.21
N LYS A 146 4.01 9.90 9.87
CA LYS A 146 3.53 10.08 11.25
C LYS A 146 2.18 10.77 11.23
N ILE A 147 1.26 10.27 12.04
CA ILE A 147 -0.02 10.93 12.35
C ILE A 147 0.05 11.36 13.81
N LYS A 148 -0.10 12.66 14.05
CA LYS A 148 -0.10 13.24 15.39
C LYS A 148 -1.46 13.86 15.67
N VAL A 149 -2.09 13.44 16.75
CA VAL A 149 -3.39 13.92 17.22
C VAL A 149 -3.19 14.56 18.59
N ILE A 150 -3.54 15.83 18.71
CA ILE A 150 -3.35 16.62 19.93
C ILE A 150 -4.68 17.23 20.33
N TYR A 151 -5.02 17.12 21.62
CA TYR A 151 -6.04 17.92 22.24
C TYR A 151 -5.39 19.25 22.68
N GLU A 152 -5.62 20.30 21.88
CA GLU A 152 -5.09 21.64 22.19
C GLU A 152 -5.74 22.17 23.47
N LYS A 153 -5.14 23.22 24.06
CA LYS A 153 -5.63 23.85 25.29
C LYS A 153 -7.06 24.37 25.12
N ASN A 154 -7.92 23.98 26.03
CA ASN A 154 -9.30 24.47 26.14
C ASN A 154 -9.61 24.82 27.60
N ASP A 155 -10.40 25.85 27.81
CA ASP A 155 -10.76 26.34 29.15
C ASP A 155 -11.67 25.38 29.93
N ILE A 156 -12.39 24.51 29.21
CA ILE A 156 -13.27 23.49 29.81
C ILE A 156 -12.88 22.12 29.28
N PRO A 157 -12.22 21.26 30.10
CA PRO A 157 -11.92 19.90 29.72
C PRO A 157 -13.21 19.12 29.39
N LYS A 158 -13.31 18.58 28.19
CA LYS A 158 -14.45 17.80 27.74
C LYS A 158 -13.96 16.58 26.99
N LYS A 159 -14.58 15.42 27.31
CA LYS A 159 -14.32 14.22 26.49
C LYS A 159 -14.76 14.47 25.05
N ILE A 160 -13.84 14.21 24.11
CA ILE A 160 -14.04 14.38 22.68
C ILE A 160 -13.83 13.01 22.02
N SER A 161 -14.85 12.55 21.31
CA SER A 161 -14.78 11.34 20.51
C SER A 161 -15.09 11.71 19.06
N PHE A 162 -14.25 11.27 18.12
CA PHE A 162 -14.45 11.53 16.69
C PHE A 162 -13.85 10.43 15.84
N ASN A 163 -14.37 10.34 14.62
CA ASN A 163 -13.88 9.45 13.59
C ASN A 163 -13.40 10.27 12.39
N GLU A 164 -12.33 9.83 11.78
CA GLU A 164 -11.73 10.46 10.59
C GLU A 164 -11.29 9.37 9.62
N LYS A 165 -11.37 9.64 8.32
CA LYS A 165 -10.82 8.77 7.29
C LYS A 165 -9.78 9.51 6.48
N LEU A 166 -8.67 8.83 6.19
CA LEU A 166 -7.57 9.35 5.39
C LEU A 166 -7.30 8.41 4.23
N ALA A 167 -7.59 8.88 3.01
CA ALA A 167 -7.32 8.14 1.78
C ALA A 167 -6.00 8.57 1.16
N ILE A 168 -5.22 7.59 0.67
CA ILE A 168 -4.02 7.84 -0.14
C ILE A 168 -4.39 7.84 -1.62
N ILE A 169 -3.99 8.89 -2.33
CA ILE A 169 -4.15 9.05 -3.78
C ILE A 169 -2.82 8.84 -4.45
N THR A 170 -2.78 7.98 -5.44
CA THR A 170 -1.55 7.54 -6.10
C THR A 170 -1.72 7.46 -7.60
N GLU A 171 -0.63 7.64 -8.37
CA GLU A 171 -0.59 7.41 -9.82
C GLU A 171 0.65 6.60 -10.21
N SER A 172 0.63 5.99 -11.41
CA SER A 172 1.79 5.30 -11.99
C SER A 172 2.80 6.30 -12.52
N ARG A 173 4.06 5.95 -12.46
CA ARG A 173 5.16 6.68 -13.07
C ARG A 173 5.84 5.89 -14.18
#